data_80a881693317525fd3b08e463e496bf8
#
_entry.id   80a881693317525fd3b08e463e496bf8
#
_cell.length_a   1.000
_cell.length_b   1.000
_cell.length_c   1.000
_cell.angle_alpha   90.00
_cell.angle_beta   90.00
_cell.angle_gamma   90.00
#
_symmetry.space_group_name_H-M   'P 1'
#
loop_
_entity.id
_entity.type
_entity.pdbx_description
1 polymer ?
#
loop_
_entity_poly.entity_id
_entity_poly.type
_entity_poly.pdbx_seq_one_letter_code
_entity_poly.pdbx_strand_id
1 'polypeptide(L)'
;CFQNNGCFYSHDGGNTWVFVRNEFVGNGPFISRNSTSYQLPDLLVTVDDLGVNISEDFGETWNHTSIAGFGNTFWSGVDVEVSLANPRYIWAGGRMGTTGDIFVSADYGQSFTAVNDFANVGVISGLYSHPTEDSTAYVLFGFKNYAKIIETKDLGQTWNDISGFNGSDFSTTGFPDVAVYSFLVMPHDTNIMWAGTEIGLFESTDRGQSWHKVVSDLPNVNIWDMKIKDQGQVVLSTYGRGIWTATLDDLKSFVPKPVTLPPTILEASQSDREDAYEINLKVDLTSVYDSLEIYANDVNKGTFFDTDPVGERDYMIGVDDFGDYDLKAVGYENGLQYPSKVFEVIVNPVLAPRTEYSTTFSDLVGDEFYLDRFRIGTQGGFEGRQLHTEHPYASAVSQGIGNNQGYSLVAMLNIPIIVTDFTPSIRFNEIAIVETGTSGTSYGDYEFWDYVIVEASKDGSYWKEIVDGYDADAHADWRSAYNSGAFGSPDLIKDRQINFKPHFNEGDTVKVRFRLYSDPLTVGWGWMIDDLYIQKETPVVQGIEYTKLDENISVFPNPTVGEFSIKFNETWRGDVRCQITDIFGRPIY
;
A
#
# COMPACT_ATOMS: atom_id res chain seq x y z
N CYS A 1 -3.32 -17.81 -6.48
CA CYS A 1 -3.86 -16.91 -7.49
C CYS A 1 -4.79 -17.68 -8.45
N PHE A 2 -5.70 -16.99 -9.08
CA PHE A 2 -6.58 -17.51 -10.13
C PHE A 2 -6.59 -16.56 -11.34
N GLN A 3 -7.66 -16.45 -12.10
CA GLN A 3 -7.68 -15.61 -13.31
C GLN A 3 -7.37 -14.14 -13.02
N ASN A 4 -6.66 -13.49 -13.96
CA ASN A 4 -6.43 -12.04 -13.97
C ASN A 4 -5.75 -11.52 -12.69
N ASN A 5 -4.78 -12.27 -12.17
CA ASN A 5 -4.06 -11.99 -10.93
C ASN A 5 -4.91 -11.91 -9.65
N GLY A 6 -6.16 -12.37 -9.68
CA GLY A 6 -6.92 -12.53 -8.45
C GLY A 6 -6.20 -13.49 -7.49
N CYS A 7 -5.84 -13.03 -6.31
CA CYS A 7 -5.09 -13.80 -5.31
C CYS A 7 -5.75 -13.75 -3.95
N PHE A 8 -5.58 -14.82 -3.18
CA PHE A 8 -5.83 -14.84 -1.75
C PHE A 8 -4.55 -15.21 -1.03
N TYR A 9 -4.31 -14.64 0.13
CA TYR A 9 -3.27 -15.07 1.04
C TYR A 9 -3.83 -15.44 2.41
N SER A 10 -3.06 -16.21 3.18
CA SER A 10 -3.41 -16.64 4.52
C SER A 10 -2.16 -16.61 5.40
N HIS A 11 -2.27 -16.00 6.59
CA HIS A 11 -1.21 -15.98 7.61
C HIS A 11 -1.34 -17.06 8.67
N ASP A 12 -2.42 -17.86 8.64
CA ASP A 12 -2.77 -18.83 9.68
C ASP A 12 -2.86 -20.28 9.16
N GLY A 13 -2.12 -20.60 8.11
CA GLY A 13 -2.09 -21.93 7.51
C GLY A 13 -3.36 -22.30 6.75
N GLY A 14 -4.12 -21.33 6.26
CA GLY A 14 -5.32 -21.54 5.46
C GLY A 14 -6.61 -21.59 6.25
N ASN A 15 -6.60 -21.25 7.55
CA ASN A 15 -7.83 -21.16 8.34
C ASN A 15 -8.65 -19.92 7.97
N THR A 16 -7.98 -18.79 7.70
CA THR A 16 -8.59 -17.58 7.16
C THR A 16 -7.89 -17.16 5.87
N TRP A 17 -8.61 -16.48 4.99
CA TRP A 17 -8.11 -16.04 3.69
C TRP A 17 -8.49 -14.60 3.44
N VAL A 18 -7.51 -13.80 3.05
CA VAL A 18 -7.68 -12.39 2.66
C VAL A 18 -7.57 -12.31 1.15
N PHE A 19 -8.52 -11.61 0.50
CA PHE A 19 -8.47 -11.37 -0.93
C PHE A 19 -7.55 -10.18 -1.22
N VAL A 20 -6.57 -10.36 -2.09
CA VAL A 20 -5.77 -9.26 -2.62
C VAL A 20 -6.67 -8.45 -3.53
N ARG A 21 -7.10 -7.30 -3.04
CA ARG A 21 -7.92 -6.37 -3.82
C ARG A 21 -7.05 -5.74 -4.90
N ASN A 22 -7.59 -5.68 -6.07
CA ASN A 22 -7.27 -4.89 -7.27
C ASN A 22 -6.12 -3.85 -7.18
N GLU A 23 -4.98 -4.24 -6.61
CA GLU A 23 -3.81 -3.37 -6.46
C GLU A 23 -2.93 -3.36 -7.73
N PHE A 24 -3.35 -4.08 -8.77
CA PHE A 24 -2.58 -4.20 -10.00
C PHE A 24 -2.98 -3.12 -11.00
N VAL A 25 -1.98 -2.43 -11.54
CA VAL A 25 -2.16 -1.30 -12.48
C VAL A 25 -2.65 -1.79 -13.84
N GLY A 26 -2.15 -2.92 -14.30
CA GLY A 26 -2.48 -3.51 -15.61
C GLY A 26 -3.43 -4.71 -15.52
N ASN A 27 -3.83 -5.23 -16.68
CA ASN A 27 -4.66 -6.42 -16.76
C ASN A 27 -3.79 -7.67 -16.62
N GLY A 28 -4.06 -8.48 -15.61
CA GLY A 28 -3.40 -9.76 -15.40
C GLY A 28 -3.71 -10.77 -16.53
N PRO A 29 -2.81 -11.74 -16.78
CA PRO A 29 -3.05 -12.80 -17.75
C PRO A 29 -4.21 -13.70 -17.31
N PHE A 30 -4.89 -14.32 -18.28
CA PHE A 30 -6.02 -15.23 -17.98
C PHE A 30 -5.64 -16.34 -16.98
N ILE A 31 -4.43 -16.86 -17.07
CA ILE A 31 -3.84 -17.73 -16.05
C ILE A 31 -2.74 -16.95 -15.35
N SER A 32 -2.96 -16.57 -14.11
CA SER A 32 -1.99 -15.82 -13.31
C SER A 32 -0.67 -16.57 -13.20
N ARG A 33 0.42 -15.84 -13.34
CA ARG A 33 1.79 -16.33 -13.17
C ARG A 33 2.41 -15.60 -12.01
N ASN A 34 2.99 -16.34 -11.09
CA ASN A 34 3.66 -15.80 -9.91
C ASN A 34 4.92 -16.61 -9.58
N SER A 35 5.90 -15.92 -9.05
CA SER A 35 7.15 -16.49 -8.55
C SER A 35 7.49 -15.93 -7.18
N THR A 36 8.31 -16.66 -6.44
CA THR A 36 8.75 -16.32 -5.08
C THR A 36 10.17 -16.83 -4.86
N SER A 37 10.81 -16.42 -3.77
CA SER A 37 12.16 -16.83 -3.41
C SER A 37 12.20 -17.56 -2.07
N TYR A 38 13.03 -18.61 -1.98
CA TYR A 38 13.32 -19.26 -0.68
C TYR A 38 14.15 -18.39 0.25
N GLN A 39 14.96 -17.48 -0.28
CA GLN A 39 15.86 -16.64 0.48
C GLN A 39 15.20 -15.35 0.94
N LEU A 40 14.11 -14.95 0.27
CA LEU A 40 13.28 -13.80 0.59
C LEU A 40 11.81 -14.22 0.47
N PRO A 41 11.26 -14.94 1.48
CA PRO A 41 9.95 -15.58 1.40
C PRO A 41 8.78 -14.62 1.20
N ASP A 42 8.92 -13.39 1.68
CA ASP A 42 7.88 -12.36 1.57
C ASP A 42 7.86 -11.69 0.19
N LEU A 43 8.89 -11.95 -0.64
CA LEU A 43 8.92 -11.49 -2.03
C LEU A 43 7.99 -12.32 -2.90
N LEU A 44 6.93 -11.71 -3.38
CA LEU A 44 6.03 -12.27 -4.39
C LEU A 44 6.07 -11.40 -5.64
N VAL A 45 6.11 -12.05 -6.80
CA VAL A 45 6.15 -11.34 -8.08
C VAL A 45 5.09 -11.90 -9.02
N THR A 46 4.34 -11.03 -9.69
CA THR A 46 3.40 -11.39 -10.75
C THR A 46 3.50 -10.41 -11.92
N VAL A 47 2.90 -10.74 -13.04
CA VAL A 47 2.94 -9.92 -14.27
C VAL A 47 1.55 -9.47 -14.69
N ASP A 48 1.50 -8.31 -15.32
CA ASP A 48 0.32 -7.82 -16.05
C ASP A 48 0.71 -7.36 -17.48
N ASP A 49 -0.19 -6.70 -18.20
CA ASP A 49 0.05 -6.23 -19.57
C ASP A 49 0.94 -4.97 -19.65
N LEU A 50 1.29 -4.35 -18.54
CA LEU A 50 2.13 -3.17 -18.45
C LEU A 50 3.51 -3.43 -17.85
N GLY A 51 3.68 -4.56 -17.13
CA GLY A 51 4.96 -4.87 -16.49
C GLY A 51 4.86 -5.92 -15.39
N VAL A 52 5.53 -5.65 -14.28
CA VAL A 52 5.71 -6.58 -13.17
C VAL A 52 5.18 -5.94 -11.89
N ASN A 53 4.37 -6.68 -11.14
CA ASN A 53 3.90 -6.30 -9.81
C ASN A 53 4.71 -7.08 -8.77
N ILE A 54 5.20 -6.39 -7.76
CA ILE A 54 6.11 -6.90 -6.74
C ILE A 54 5.53 -6.59 -5.37
N SER A 55 5.41 -7.61 -4.55
CA SER A 55 5.13 -7.50 -3.12
C SER A 55 6.35 -7.94 -2.34
N GLU A 56 6.70 -7.21 -1.30
CA GLU A 56 7.78 -7.52 -0.36
C GLU A 56 7.26 -7.82 1.04
N ASP A 57 5.95 -8.00 1.19
CA ASP A 57 5.23 -8.24 2.44
C ASP A 57 4.20 -9.37 2.30
N PHE A 58 4.54 -10.40 1.54
CA PHE A 58 3.72 -11.60 1.31
C PHE A 58 2.35 -11.30 0.68
N GLY A 59 2.23 -10.23 -0.12
CA GLY A 59 1.03 -9.90 -0.88
C GLY A 59 0.08 -8.91 -0.19
N GLU A 60 0.49 -8.29 0.91
CA GLU A 60 -0.29 -7.26 1.59
C GLU A 60 -0.31 -5.96 0.78
N THR A 61 0.85 -5.53 0.28
CA THR A 61 0.98 -4.38 -0.62
C THR A 61 1.74 -4.74 -1.90
N TRP A 62 1.49 -4.00 -2.97
CA TRP A 62 2.08 -4.26 -4.29
C TRP A 62 2.61 -2.98 -4.92
N ASN A 63 3.83 -3.05 -5.45
CA ASN A 63 4.43 -2.01 -6.26
C ASN A 63 4.46 -2.46 -7.72
N HIS A 64 4.21 -1.55 -8.66
CA HIS A 64 4.23 -1.84 -10.08
C HIS A 64 5.45 -1.22 -10.76
N THR A 65 6.23 -2.04 -11.45
CA THR A 65 7.31 -1.59 -12.33
C THR A 65 6.88 -1.72 -13.78
N SER A 66 6.67 -0.59 -14.43
CA SER A 66 6.28 -0.53 -15.84
C SER A 66 7.44 -0.90 -16.75
N ILE A 67 7.19 -1.74 -17.76
CA ILE A 67 8.18 -2.16 -18.76
C ILE A 67 7.69 -1.72 -20.13
N ALA A 68 8.41 -0.80 -20.76
CA ALA A 68 8.06 -0.31 -22.08
C ALA A 68 8.10 -1.44 -23.12
N GLY A 69 6.98 -1.66 -23.82
CA GLY A 69 6.89 -2.71 -24.85
C GLY A 69 6.63 -4.12 -24.32
N PHE A 70 6.27 -4.28 -23.02
CA PHE A 70 6.02 -5.59 -22.41
C PHE A 70 4.91 -6.39 -23.14
N GLY A 71 3.96 -5.70 -23.74
CA GLY A 71 2.99 -6.27 -24.66
C GLY A 71 1.67 -6.75 -24.03
N ASN A 72 0.75 -7.21 -24.88
CA ASN A 72 -0.57 -7.68 -24.43
C ASN A 72 -0.46 -9.13 -23.95
N THR A 73 -0.49 -9.33 -22.62
CA THR A 73 -0.33 -10.62 -21.96
C THR A 73 -1.61 -11.45 -21.89
N PHE A 74 -2.77 -10.88 -22.19
CA PHE A 74 -4.07 -11.53 -21.95
C PHE A 74 -4.22 -12.88 -22.69
N TRP A 75 -3.73 -12.98 -23.91
CA TRP A 75 -3.79 -14.19 -24.76
C TRP A 75 -2.44 -14.83 -25.09
N SER A 76 -1.33 -14.17 -24.79
CA SER A 76 0.02 -14.69 -25.01
C SER A 76 0.54 -15.38 -23.75
N GLY A 77 1.31 -16.44 -23.91
CA GLY A 77 2.07 -17.01 -22.79
C GLY A 77 2.97 -15.91 -22.23
N VAL A 78 2.85 -15.66 -20.94
CA VAL A 78 3.74 -14.79 -20.18
C VAL A 78 4.16 -15.55 -18.94
N ASP A 79 5.38 -15.29 -18.46
CA ASP A 79 5.88 -15.89 -17.24
C ASP A 79 6.75 -14.90 -16.47
N VAL A 80 6.98 -15.20 -15.19
CA VAL A 80 7.87 -14.48 -14.32
C VAL A 80 8.61 -15.45 -13.43
N GLU A 81 9.89 -15.21 -13.22
CA GLU A 81 10.74 -16.06 -12.39
C GLU A 81 11.65 -15.19 -11.51
N VAL A 82 11.54 -15.31 -10.19
CA VAL A 82 12.53 -14.82 -9.25
C VAL A 82 13.68 -15.82 -9.21
N SER A 83 14.90 -15.37 -9.40
CA SER A 83 16.07 -16.26 -9.41
C SER A 83 16.20 -17.06 -8.12
N LEU A 84 16.31 -18.38 -8.27
CA LEU A 84 16.53 -19.30 -7.15
C LEU A 84 17.90 -19.10 -6.50
N ALA A 85 18.89 -18.69 -7.28
CA ALA A 85 20.26 -18.45 -6.79
C ALA A 85 20.34 -17.12 -6.03
N ASN A 86 19.66 -16.06 -6.51
CA ASN A 86 19.75 -14.73 -5.94
C ASN A 86 18.48 -13.92 -6.29
N PRO A 87 17.59 -13.60 -5.33
CA PRO A 87 16.33 -12.92 -5.59
C PRO A 87 16.47 -11.49 -6.14
N ARG A 88 17.69 -10.95 -6.16
CA ARG A 88 18.02 -9.70 -6.84
C ARG A 88 17.65 -9.73 -8.33
N TYR A 89 17.74 -10.92 -8.95
CA TYR A 89 17.45 -11.10 -10.38
C TYR A 89 16.03 -11.62 -10.57
N ILE A 90 15.26 -10.89 -11.38
CA ILE A 90 13.88 -11.26 -11.73
C ILE A 90 13.76 -11.25 -13.25
N TRP A 91 13.23 -12.34 -13.78
CA TRP A 91 13.00 -12.51 -15.22
C TRP A 91 11.51 -12.39 -15.51
N ALA A 92 11.15 -11.68 -16.57
CA ALA A 92 9.75 -11.53 -16.97
C ALA A 92 9.62 -11.45 -18.48
N GLY A 93 8.55 -12.00 -19.04
CA GLY A 93 8.25 -11.86 -20.43
C GLY A 93 7.38 -12.97 -21.00
N GLY A 94 7.00 -12.85 -22.25
CA GLY A 94 6.08 -13.79 -22.87
C GLY A 94 6.54 -14.30 -24.24
N ARG A 95 7.62 -13.74 -24.75
CA ARG A 95 8.02 -14.01 -26.11
C ARG A 95 9.52 -13.87 -26.34
N MET A 96 10.07 -14.63 -27.23
CA MET A 96 11.44 -14.46 -27.68
C MET A 96 11.53 -14.57 -29.22
N GLY A 97 12.19 -13.63 -29.85
CA GLY A 97 12.29 -13.56 -31.31
C GLY A 97 12.99 -12.29 -31.76
N THR A 98 12.59 -11.71 -32.89
CA THR A 98 13.26 -10.55 -33.49
C THR A 98 12.93 -9.20 -32.81
N THR A 99 12.12 -9.17 -31.79
CA THR A 99 11.63 -7.95 -31.10
C THR A 99 11.78 -7.98 -29.60
N GLY A 100 12.57 -8.90 -29.03
CA GLY A 100 12.98 -8.96 -27.62
C GLY A 100 11.89 -8.65 -26.60
N ASP A 101 11.17 -9.69 -26.16
CA ASP A 101 10.07 -9.52 -25.21
C ASP A 101 10.34 -10.26 -23.87
N ILE A 102 11.62 -10.54 -23.58
CA ILE A 102 12.10 -11.03 -22.27
C ILE A 102 12.94 -9.93 -21.65
N PHE A 103 12.75 -9.73 -20.38
CA PHE A 103 13.40 -8.69 -19.58
C PHE A 103 13.99 -9.30 -18.32
N VAL A 104 15.09 -8.71 -17.84
CA VAL A 104 15.72 -9.08 -16.58
C VAL A 104 15.91 -7.84 -15.71
N SER A 105 15.55 -7.95 -14.45
CA SER A 105 15.93 -7.03 -13.39
C SER A 105 17.19 -7.53 -12.69
N ALA A 106 18.04 -6.61 -12.22
CA ALA A 106 19.19 -6.86 -11.37
C ALA A 106 19.15 -6.04 -10.07
N ASP A 107 17.96 -5.58 -9.67
CA ASP A 107 17.73 -4.66 -8.57
C ASP A 107 16.41 -4.94 -7.83
N TYR A 108 16.06 -6.22 -7.67
CA TYR A 108 14.82 -6.67 -7.02
C TYR A 108 13.54 -6.20 -7.72
N GLY A 109 13.60 -5.95 -9.04
CA GLY A 109 12.46 -5.54 -9.86
C GLY A 109 12.20 -4.03 -9.92
N GLN A 110 13.09 -3.19 -9.39
CA GLN A 110 12.94 -1.74 -9.48
C GLN A 110 13.11 -1.24 -10.92
N SER A 111 13.95 -1.92 -11.72
CA SER A 111 14.08 -1.67 -13.15
C SER A 111 14.28 -2.96 -13.94
N PHE A 112 13.92 -2.92 -15.23
CA PHE A 112 14.05 -4.06 -16.12
C PHE A 112 14.78 -3.67 -17.41
N THR A 113 15.67 -4.54 -17.86
CA THR A 113 16.41 -4.38 -19.11
C THR A 113 16.06 -5.52 -20.07
N ALA A 114 15.78 -5.19 -21.33
CA ALA A 114 15.55 -6.20 -22.36
C ALA A 114 16.81 -7.05 -22.57
N VAL A 115 16.62 -8.36 -22.70
CA VAL A 115 17.69 -9.29 -23.07
C VAL A 115 17.90 -9.32 -24.58
N ASN A 116 18.99 -9.90 -25.06
CA ASN A 116 19.20 -10.13 -26.47
C ASN A 116 18.30 -11.25 -27.00
N ASP A 117 17.86 -11.13 -28.26
CA ASP A 117 17.00 -12.10 -28.88
C ASP A 117 17.73 -13.41 -29.20
N PHE A 118 16.93 -14.49 -29.22
CA PHE A 118 17.29 -15.75 -29.86
C PHE A 118 16.34 -15.98 -31.03
N ALA A 119 16.88 -16.12 -32.24
CA ALA A 119 16.08 -16.08 -33.44
C ALA A 119 15.12 -17.27 -33.60
N ASN A 120 13.92 -17.00 -34.12
CA ASN A 120 12.93 -17.96 -34.62
C ASN A 120 12.25 -18.89 -33.62
N VAL A 121 12.05 -18.47 -32.36
CA VAL A 121 11.43 -19.32 -31.33
C VAL A 121 10.00 -18.88 -30.92
N GLY A 122 9.69 -17.60 -30.83
CA GLY A 122 8.31 -17.11 -30.62
C GLY A 122 7.84 -17.10 -29.15
N VAL A 123 6.60 -17.53 -28.91
CA VAL A 123 5.96 -17.52 -27.57
C VAL A 123 6.61 -18.56 -26.67
N ILE A 124 6.91 -18.15 -25.43
CA ILE A 124 7.50 -19.04 -24.42
C ILE A 124 6.44 -19.94 -23.77
N SER A 125 6.88 -21.06 -23.20
CA SER A 125 6.07 -21.90 -22.32
C SER A 125 6.48 -21.82 -20.85
N GLY A 126 7.64 -21.23 -20.54
CA GLY A 126 8.11 -20.99 -19.19
C GLY A 126 9.46 -20.27 -19.13
N LEU A 127 9.70 -19.63 -17.97
CA LEU A 127 10.97 -19.04 -17.55
C LEU A 127 11.45 -19.78 -16.30
N TYR A 128 12.73 -20.10 -16.23
CA TYR A 128 13.32 -20.81 -15.10
C TYR A 128 14.72 -20.28 -14.81
N SER A 129 15.09 -20.20 -13.57
CA SER A 129 16.41 -19.78 -13.12
C SER A 129 17.26 -20.97 -12.68
N HIS A 130 18.57 -20.77 -12.70
CA HIS A 130 19.51 -21.77 -12.17
C HIS A 130 19.56 -21.67 -10.64
N PRO A 131 19.60 -22.80 -9.89
CA PRO A 131 19.49 -22.78 -8.42
C PRO A 131 20.71 -22.21 -7.69
N THR A 132 21.89 -22.10 -8.37
CA THR A 132 23.15 -21.71 -7.74
C THR A 132 23.99 -20.72 -8.56
N GLU A 133 23.60 -20.42 -9.79
CA GLU A 133 24.32 -19.48 -10.69
C GLU A 133 23.42 -18.25 -10.96
N ASP A 134 23.81 -17.09 -10.47
CA ASP A 134 23.02 -15.86 -10.47
C ASP A 134 22.65 -15.35 -11.87
N SER A 135 23.56 -15.50 -12.84
CA SER A 135 23.43 -14.99 -14.21
C SER A 135 22.82 -16.00 -15.19
N THR A 136 22.46 -17.20 -14.70
CA THR A 136 22.02 -18.33 -15.54
C THR A 136 20.51 -18.51 -15.46
N ALA A 137 19.85 -18.53 -16.62
CA ALA A 137 18.41 -18.77 -16.73
C ALA A 137 18.08 -19.57 -18.00
N TYR A 138 16.85 -20.06 -18.06
CA TYR A 138 16.33 -20.91 -19.11
C TYR A 138 14.99 -20.40 -19.62
N VAL A 139 14.81 -20.47 -20.96
CA VAL A 139 13.53 -20.20 -21.60
C VAL A 139 13.04 -21.44 -22.33
N LEU A 140 11.77 -21.77 -22.12
CA LEU A 140 11.15 -22.97 -22.70
C LEU A 140 10.19 -22.62 -23.83
N PHE A 141 10.08 -23.55 -24.80
CA PHE A 141 9.23 -23.40 -25.97
C PHE A 141 8.42 -24.66 -26.27
N GLY A 142 7.23 -24.47 -26.86
CA GLY A 142 6.32 -25.54 -27.25
C GLY A 142 6.24 -25.83 -28.77
N PHE A 143 6.93 -25.06 -29.63
CA PHE A 143 6.78 -25.19 -31.08
C PHE A 143 7.66 -26.29 -31.69
N LYS A 144 7.19 -26.90 -32.79
CA LYS A 144 7.93 -27.91 -33.53
C LYS A 144 9.09 -27.30 -34.30
N ASN A 145 10.16 -28.12 -34.49
CA ASN A 145 11.32 -27.82 -35.32
C ASN A 145 12.14 -26.59 -34.86
N TYR A 146 12.01 -26.21 -33.58
CA TYR A 146 12.75 -25.12 -32.96
C TYR A 146 13.39 -25.56 -31.65
N ALA A 147 14.31 -24.77 -31.15
CA ALA A 147 14.85 -24.95 -29.82
C ALA A 147 13.72 -25.11 -28.79
N LYS A 148 13.89 -26.05 -27.86
CA LYS A 148 12.93 -26.33 -26.78
C LYS A 148 13.35 -25.72 -25.48
N ILE A 149 14.65 -25.67 -25.22
CA ILE A 149 15.27 -25.15 -24.03
C ILE A 149 16.50 -24.36 -24.46
N ILE A 150 16.46 -23.04 -24.22
CA ILE A 150 17.67 -22.22 -24.41
C ILE A 150 18.17 -21.76 -23.03
N GLU A 151 19.49 -21.71 -22.89
CA GLU A 151 20.22 -21.32 -21.69
C GLU A 151 20.96 -19.99 -21.91
N THR A 152 20.91 -19.09 -20.96
CA THR A 152 21.86 -17.98 -20.83
C THR A 152 22.74 -18.18 -19.61
N LYS A 153 23.98 -17.65 -19.63
CA LYS A 153 24.92 -17.61 -18.48
C LYS A 153 25.42 -16.21 -18.20
N ASP A 154 24.86 -15.21 -18.87
CA ASP A 154 25.32 -13.83 -18.87
C ASP A 154 24.16 -12.83 -18.83
N LEU A 155 23.10 -13.16 -18.08
CA LEU A 155 21.89 -12.33 -17.93
C LEU A 155 21.22 -11.99 -19.26
N GLY A 156 21.16 -12.96 -20.18
CA GLY A 156 20.46 -12.82 -21.45
C GLY A 156 21.21 -12.07 -22.55
N GLN A 157 22.53 -11.84 -22.40
CA GLN A 157 23.34 -11.27 -23.47
C GLN A 157 23.64 -12.27 -24.58
N THR A 158 23.83 -13.55 -24.21
CA THR A 158 23.97 -14.65 -25.17
C THR A 158 23.11 -15.84 -24.76
N TRP A 159 22.67 -16.61 -25.75
CA TRP A 159 21.81 -17.78 -25.59
C TRP A 159 22.35 -18.98 -26.30
N ASN A 160 22.19 -20.17 -25.74
CA ASN A 160 22.58 -21.44 -26.27
C ASN A 160 21.42 -22.44 -26.24
N ASP A 161 21.17 -23.14 -27.34
CA ASP A 161 20.17 -24.22 -27.41
C ASP A 161 20.74 -25.52 -26.83
N ILE A 162 20.32 -25.84 -25.60
CA ILE A 162 20.69 -27.08 -24.91
C ILE A 162 19.76 -28.25 -25.25
N SER A 163 18.69 -28.03 -26.01
CA SER A 163 17.84 -29.07 -26.55
C SER A 163 18.35 -29.62 -27.90
N GLY A 164 19.35 -28.95 -28.48
CA GLY A 164 20.15 -29.43 -29.59
C GLY A 164 19.52 -29.32 -30.97
N PHE A 165 18.46 -28.54 -31.16
CA PHE A 165 17.87 -28.35 -32.49
C PHE A 165 18.67 -27.37 -33.35
N ASN A 166 19.13 -26.25 -32.79
CA ASN A 166 19.97 -25.25 -33.46
C ASN A 166 19.48 -24.87 -34.89
N GLY A 167 18.13 -24.74 -35.04
CA GLY A 167 17.51 -24.49 -36.35
C GLY A 167 17.38 -25.70 -37.28
N SER A 168 17.57 -26.91 -36.77
CA SER A 168 17.37 -28.18 -37.46
C SER A 168 16.04 -28.82 -37.05
N ASP A 169 15.49 -29.67 -37.93
CA ASP A 169 14.32 -30.51 -37.64
C ASP A 169 14.62 -31.65 -36.65
N PHE A 170 15.89 -31.90 -36.35
CA PHE A 170 16.34 -33.00 -35.51
C PHE A 170 17.28 -32.49 -34.40
N SER A 171 17.03 -32.94 -33.18
CA SER A 171 17.92 -32.68 -32.06
C SER A 171 19.23 -33.49 -32.19
N THR A 172 20.34 -32.84 -31.87
CA THR A 172 21.66 -33.49 -31.73
C THR A 172 21.94 -34.02 -30.33
N THR A 173 21.09 -33.66 -29.34
CA THR A 173 21.21 -34.06 -27.92
C THR A 173 20.25 -35.19 -27.53
N GLY A 174 19.42 -35.68 -28.47
CA GLY A 174 18.40 -36.68 -28.17
C GLY A 174 17.11 -36.14 -27.57
N PHE A 175 16.96 -34.84 -27.45
CA PHE A 175 15.73 -34.22 -26.97
C PHE A 175 14.60 -34.42 -28.00
N PRO A 176 13.35 -34.78 -27.58
CA PRO A 176 12.25 -34.99 -28.51
C PRO A 176 11.69 -33.67 -29.06
N ASP A 177 11.13 -33.70 -30.28
CA ASP A 177 10.42 -32.55 -30.85
C ASP A 177 9.00 -32.42 -30.29
N VAL A 178 8.90 -32.06 -29.01
CA VAL A 178 7.66 -31.94 -28.23
C VAL A 178 7.66 -30.67 -27.39
N ALA A 179 6.48 -30.23 -26.95
CA ALA A 179 6.38 -29.09 -26.08
C ALA A 179 6.99 -29.38 -24.68
N VAL A 180 7.70 -28.38 -24.16
CA VAL A 180 8.24 -28.37 -22.79
C VAL A 180 7.44 -27.36 -21.96
N TYR A 181 6.94 -27.77 -20.79
CA TYR A 181 6.12 -26.96 -19.95
C TYR A 181 6.76 -26.61 -18.61
N SER A 182 7.67 -27.46 -18.13
CA SER A 182 8.36 -27.26 -16.86
C SER A 182 9.82 -27.72 -16.94
N PHE A 183 10.66 -27.10 -16.12
CA PHE A 183 12.08 -27.34 -16.10
C PHE A 183 12.63 -27.23 -14.67
N LEU A 184 13.63 -28.04 -14.36
CA LEU A 184 14.25 -28.06 -13.06
C LEU A 184 15.72 -28.43 -13.19
N VAL A 185 16.62 -27.62 -12.65
CA VAL A 185 18.02 -27.96 -12.42
C VAL A 185 18.17 -28.42 -10.99
N MET A 186 18.82 -29.58 -10.78
CA MET A 186 18.98 -30.13 -9.45
C MET A 186 20.06 -29.35 -8.66
N PRO A 187 19.72 -28.73 -7.52
CA PRO A 187 20.67 -27.86 -6.84
C PRO A 187 21.85 -28.58 -6.18
N HIS A 188 21.73 -29.88 -5.90
CA HIS A 188 22.80 -30.71 -5.34
C HIS A 188 23.82 -31.16 -6.39
N ASP A 189 23.41 -31.31 -7.66
CA ASP A 189 24.25 -31.55 -8.81
C ASP A 189 23.63 -30.89 -10.06
N THR A 190 24.15 -29.75 -10.44
CA THR A 190 23.62 -28.93 -11.53
C THR A 190 23.86 -29.54 -12.94
N ASN A 191 24.54 -30.66 -13.04
CA ASN A 191 24.56 -31.45 -14.28
C ASN A 191 23.24 -32.19 -14.52
N ILE A 192 22.46 -32.43 -13.44
CA ILE A 192 21.16 -33.10 -13.50
C ILE A 192 20.08 -32.08 -13.76
N MET A 193 19.42 -32.24 -14.92
CA MET A 193 18.31 -31.39 -15.35
C MET A 193 17.10 -32.24 -15.71
N TRP A 194 15.92 -31.81 -15.29
CA TRP A 194 14.65 -32.43 -15.62
C TRP A 194 13.80 -31.51 -16.49
N ALA A 195 13.24 -32.06 -17.56
CA ALA A 195 12.32 -31.36 -18.45
C ALA A 195 10.97 -32.07 -18.47
N GLY A 196 9.92 -31.38 -18.01
CA GLY A 196 8.53 -31.82 -18.07
C GLY A 196 7.94 -31.52 -19.43
N THR A 197 7.61 -32.58 -20.20
CA THR A 197 7.14 -32.47 -21.58
C THR A 197 5.69 -32.95 -21.72
N GLU A 198 5.11 -32.79 -22.91
CA GLU A 198 3.79 -33.35 -23.25
C GLU A 198 3.75 -34.89 -23.27
N ILE A 199 4.90 -35.57 -23.32
CA ILE A 199 5.00 -37.03 -23.37
C ILE A 199 5.71 -37.64 -22.15
N GLY A 200 5.85 -36.87 -21.06
CA GLY A 200 6.46 -37.31 -19.80
C GLY A 200 7.75 -36.59 -19.44
N LEU A 201 8.51 -37.18 -18.54
CA LEU A 201 9.73 -36.60 -17.98
C LEU A 201 10.96 -37.00 -18.78
N PHE A 202 11.80 -36.01 -19.11
CA PHE A 202 13.11 -36.20 -19.69
C PHE A 202 14.19 -35.69 -18.72
N GLU A 203 15.33 -36.36 -18.73
CA GLU A 203 16.48 -36.06 -17.86
C GLU A 203 17.75 -35.91 -18.71
N SER A 204 18.55 -34.95 -18.30
CA SER A 204 19.97 -34.87 -18.63
C SER A 204 20.80 -35.04 -17.37
N THR A 205 21.94 -35.74 -17.44
CA THR A 205 22.91 -35.87 -16.35
C THR A 205 24.26 -35.24 -16.70
N ASP A 206 24.32 -34.50 -17.80
CA ASP A 206 25.50 -33.88 -18.38
C ASP A 206 25.27 -32.41 -18.80
N ARG A 207 24.40 -31.73 -18.08
CA ARG A 207 24.07 -30.32 -18.31
C ARG A 207 23.53 -30.04 -19.71
N GLY A 208 22.60 -30.89 -20.20
CA GLY A 208 21.91 -30.71 -21.46
C GLY A 208 22.69 -31.19 -22.70
N GLN A 209 23.88 -31.82 -22.56
CA GLN A 209 24.60 -32.37 -23.69
C GLN A 209 23.93 -33.62 -24.27
N SER A 210 23.23 -34.38 -23.41
CA SER A 210 22.38 -35.48 -23.85
C SER A 210 21.10 -35.55 -23.01
N TRP A 211 20.00 -35.99 -23.65
CA TRP A 211 18.70 -36.12 -23.03
C TRP A 211 18.11 -37.51 -23.23
N HIS A 212 17.51 -38.05 -22.20
CA HIS A 212 16.81 -39.35 -22.28
C HIS A 212 15.52 -39.32 -21.47
N LYS A 213 14.58 -40.14 -21.88
CA LYS A 213 13.31 -40.28 -21.16
C LYS A 213 13.52 -41.02 -19.87
N VAL A 214 12.98 -40.48 -18.79
CA VAL A 214 13.01 -41.13 -17.48
C VAL A 214 12.10 -42.37 -17.49
N VAL A 215 12.69 -43.52 -17.11
CA VAL A 215 11.93 -44.79 -16.96
C VAL A 215 11.48 -44.90 -15.48
N SER A 216 10.20 -44.79 -15.28
CA SER A 216 9.58 -44.82 -13.92
C SER A 216 8.12 -45.23 -14.04
N ASP A 217 7.42 -45.31 -12.90
CA ASP A 217 5.98 -45.50 -12.82
C ASP A 217 5.17 -44.26 -13.20
N LEU A 218 5.83 -43.11 -13.40
CA LEU A 218 5.19 -41.89 -13.85
C LEU A 218 4.58 -42.08 -15.23
N PRO A 219 3.29 -41.82 -15.44
CA PRO A 219 2.67 -42.01 -16.75
C PRO A 219 3.18 -41.05 -17.81
N ASN A 220 3.08 -41.45 -19.07
CA ASN A 220 3.42 -40.61 -20.21
C ASN A 220 2.35 -39.54 -20.44
N VAL A 221 2.37 -38.48 -19.67
CA VAL A 221 1.41 -37.38 -19.69
C VAL A 221 2.14 -36.05 -19.62
N ASN A 222 1.45 -34.97 -19.96
CA ASN A 222 2.01 -33.62 -19.78
C ASN A 222 2.39 -33.38 -18.34
N ILE A 223 3.57 -32.86 -18.11
CA ILE A 223 4.04 -32.39 -16.79
C ILE A 223 4.08 -30.87 -16.85
N TRP A 224 3.04 -30.26 -16.22
CA TRP A 224 2.81 -28.82 -16.28
C TRP A 224 3.76 -28.00 -15.43
N ASP A 225 4.09 -28.51 -14.24
CA ASP A 225 4.96 -27.81 -13.31
C ASP A 225 5.73 -28.81 -12.45
N MET A 226 6.92 -28.43 -12.04
CA MET A 226 7.80 -29.16 -11.14
C MET A 226 8.41 -28.20 -10.13
N LYS A 227 8.32 -28.55 -8.84
CA LYS A 227 8.94 -27.76 -7.77
C LYS A 227 9.64 -28.67 -6.78
N ILE A 228 10.79 -28.24 -6.30
CA ILE A 228 11.45 -28.86 -5.14
C ILE A 228 10.72 -28.39 -3.90
N LYS A 229 10.33 -29.35 -3.06
CA LYS A 229 9.73 -29.13 -1.76
C LYS A 229 10.74 -29.51 -0.66
N ASP A 230 10.50 -29.06 0.56
CA ASP A 230 11.27 -29.44 1.74
C ASP A 230 11.47 -30.97 1.84
N GLN A 231 12.57 -31.38 2.45
CA GLN A 231 12.92 -32.78 2.70
C GLN A 231 13.28 -33.59 1.44
N GLY A 232 13.75 -32.95 0.39
CA GLY A 232 14.28 -33.64 -0.78
C GLY A 232 13.20 -34.26 -1.69
N GLN A 233 12.02 -33.68 -1.74
CA GLN A 233 10.97 -34.09 -2.65
C GLN A 233 10.87 -33.15 -3.83
N VAL A 234 10.73 -33.73 -5.04
CA VAL A 234 10.27 -33.04 -6.23
C VAL A 234 8.79 -33.35 -6.41
N VAL A 235 7.96 -32.31 -6.48
CA VAL A 235 6.52 -32.41 -6.75
C VAL A 235 6.29 -32.12 -8.23
N LEU A 236 5.55 -32.98 -8.91
CA LEU A 236 5.23 -32.86 -10.34
C LEU A 236 3.71 -32.78 -10.50
N SER A 237 3.22 -31.74 -11.14
CA SER A 237 1.82 -31.61 -11.53
C SER A 237 1.60 -32.14 -12.95
N THR A 238 0.61 -33.05 -13.11
CA THR A 238 0.37 -33.70 -14.40
C THR A 238 -1.01 -33.40 -14.96
N TYR A 239 -1.14 -33.42 -16.27
CA TYR A 239 -2.46 -33.23 -16.89
C TYR A 239 -3.31 -34.48 -16.79
N GLY A 240 -4.33 -34.42 -15.94
CA GLY A 240 -5.34 -35.48 -15.80
C GLY A 240 -4.89 -36.72 -15.04
N ARG A 241 -3.70 -36.73 -14.42
CA ARG A 241 -3.20 -37.86 -13.61
C ARG A 241 -2.77 -37.46 -12.20
N GLY A 242 -3.21 -36.26 -11.75
CA GLY A 242 -2.96 -35.77 -10.39
C GLY A 242 -1.54 -35.28 -10.17
N ILE A 243 -1.15 -35.27 -8.91
CA ILE A 243 0.17 -34.81 -8.45
C ILE A 243 1.01 -36.03 -8.08
N TRP A 244 2.25 -36.02 -8.53
CA TRP A 244 3.25 -37.05 -8.25
C TRP A 244 4.40 -36.47 -7.43
N THR A 245 5.09 -37.32 -6.69
CA THR A 245 6.28 -36.94 -5.94
C THR A 245 7.41 -37.89 -6.21
N ALA A 246 8.61 -37.36 -6.39
CA ALA A 246 9.87 -38.13 -6.42
C ALA A 246 10.71 -37.72 -5.20
N THR A 247 11.20 -38.70 -4.44
CA THR A 247 12.10 -38.43 -3.32
C THR A 247 13.53 -38.65 -3.75
N LEU A 248 14.36 -37.62 -3.59
CA LEU A 248 15.79 -37.62 -3.91
C LEU A 248 16.56 -37.31 -2.62
N ASP A 249 17.24 -38.35 -2.07
CA ASP A 249 17.94 -38.21 -0.79
C ASP A 249 19.03 -37.15 -0.83
N ASP A 250 19.69 -36.99 -1.97
CA ASP A 250 20.76 -36.01 -2.17
C ASP A 250 20.28 -34.55 -2.06
N LEU A 251 19.03 -34.27 -2.36
CA LEU A 251 18.41 -32.95 -2.17
C LEU A 251 18.30 -32.55 -0.70
N LYS A 252 18.24 -33.50 0.23
CA LYS A 252 18.09 -33.22 1.67
C LYS A 252 19.30 -32.51 2.29
N SER A 253 20.46 -32.67 1.67
CA SER A 253 21.72 -32.07 2.12
C SER A 253 22.02 -30.72 1.47
N PHE A 254 21.23 -30.31 0.47
CA PHE A 254 21.45 -29.04 -0.20
C PHE A 254 21.07 -27.87 0.72
N VAL A 255 22.00 -26.95 0.90
CA VAL A 255 21.81 -25.67 1.59
C VAL A 255 22.05 -24.58 0.57
N PRO A 256 21.07 -23.70 0.31
CA PRO A 256 21.26 -22.54 -0.56
C PRO A 256 22.45 -21.70 -0.12
N LYS A 257 23.23 -21.21 -1.08
CA LYS A 257 24.30 -20.26 -0.77
C LYS A 257 23.65 -18.97 -0.22
N PRO A 258 24.10 -18.48 0.94
CA PRO A 258 23.63 -17.20 1.44
C PRO A 258 23.93 -16.09 0.42
N VAL A 259 22.96 -15.22 0.21
CA VAL A 259 23.09 -14.01 -0.62
C VAL A 259 22.92 -12.78 0.24
N THR A 260 23.49 -11.67 -0.22
CA THR A 260 23.25 -10.37 0.42
C THR A 260 21.84 -9.92 0.07
N LEU A 261 21.06 -9.63 1.11
CA LEU A 261 19.67 -9.15 0.98
C LEU A 261 19.61 -7.66 1.31
N PRO A 262 18.58 -6.93 0.86
CA PRO A 262 18.37 -5.54 1.24
C PRO A 262 18.11 -5.38 2.74
N PRO A 263 18.51 -4.26 3.38
CA PRO A 263 18.06 -3.93 4.72
C PRO A 263 16.56 -3.60 4.71
N THR A 264 15.90 -3.64 5.86
CA THR A 264 14.48 -3.30 5.99
C THR A 264 14.30 -2.19 7.01
N ILE A 265 13.62 -1.10 6.64
CA ILE A 265 13.20 -0.08 7.62
C ILE A 265 11.94 -0.62 8.30
N LEU A 266 12.04 -0.92 9.60
CA LEU A 266 10.94 -1.44 10.41
C LEU A 266 10.06 -0.32 10.97
N GLU A 267 10.71 0.77 11.39
CA GLU A 267 10.04 1.91 12.01
C GLU A 267 10.77 3.20 11.62
N ALA A 268 10.03 4.28 11.44
CA ALA A 268 10.57 5.61 11.36
C ALA A 268 9.61 6.60 12.02
N SER A 269 10.14 7.54 12.80
CA SER A 269 9.37 8.58 13.47
C SER A 269 10.20 9.85 13.65
N GLN A 270 9.51 10.98 13.68
CA GLN A 270 10.16 12.24 14.04
C GLN A 270 10.73 12.15 15.48
N SER A 271 11.95 12.67 15.67
CA SER A 271 12.54 12.84 16.99
C SER A 271 11.81 13.91 17.81
N ASP A 272 11.79 13.75 19.13
CA ASP A 272 11.18 14.72 20.07
C ASP A 272 12.05 15.97 20.30
N ARG A 273 13.14 16.18 19.56
CA ARG A 273 13.97 17.38 19.68
C ARG A 273 13.24 18.64 19.25
N GLU A 274 13.34 19.67 20.07
CA GLU A 274 12.67 20.96 19.82
C GLU A 274 13.49 21.94 18.94
N ASP A 275 14.76 21.64 18.66
CA ASP A 275 15.70 22.54 18.00
C ASP A 275 16.21 22.04 16.62
N ALA A 276 15.78 20.85 16.19
CA ALA A 276 16.18 20.26 14.93
C ALA A 276 15.12 19.30 14.39
N TYR A 277 15.03 19.19 13.08
CA TYR A 277 14.23 18.17 12.43
C TYR A 277 15.09 16.90 12.27
N GLU A 278 14.76 15.86 13.03
CA GLU A 278 15.45 14.59 13.02
C GLU A 278 14.45 13.45 12.90
N ILE A 279 14.85 12.39 12.22
CA ILE A 279 14.07 11.16 12.08
C ILE A 279 14.84 10.04 12.76
N ASN A 280 14.20 9.38 13.71
CA ASN A 280 14.65 8.12 14.30
C ASN A 280 14.20 6.98 13.41
N LEU A 281 15.10 6.05 13.08
CA LEU A 281 14.79 4.88 12.28
C LEU A 281 15.25 3.62 13.02
N LYS A 282 14.42 2.59 12.94
CA LYS A 282 14.83 1.23 13.26
C LYS A 282 14.98 0.45 11.96
N VAL A 283 16.17 -0.04 11.68
CA VAL A 283 16.51 -0.77 10.46
C VAL A 283 16.98 -2.17 10.83
N ASP A 284 16.39 -3.18 10.21
CA ASP A 284 16.88 -4.56 10.28
C ASP A 284 17.94 -4.77 9.20
N LEU A 285 19.18 -5.06 9.64
CA LEU A 285 20.29 -5.43 8.78
C LEU A 285 20.25 -6.93 8.52
N THR A 286 19.69 -7.31 7.40
CA THR A 286 19.57 -8.72 6.95
C THR A 286 20.88 -9.32 6.51
N SER A 287 21.87 -8.49 6.20
CA SER A 287 23.22 -8.87 5.76
C SER A 287 24.28 -7.92 6.31
N VAL A 288 25.56 -8.35 6.28
CA VAL A 288 26.69 -7.48 6.55
C VAL A 288 27.04 -6.73 5.27
N TYR A 289 27.11 -5.40 5.35
CA TYR A 289 27.44 -4.51 4.23
C TYR A 289 28.80 -3.83 4.45
N ASP A 290 29.44 -3.39 3.38
CA ASP A 290 30.61 -2.49 3.46
C ASP A 290 30.21 -1.14 4.08
N SER A 291 28.99 -0.66 3.75
CA SER A 291 28.34 0.50 4.34
C SER A 291 26.82 0.45 4.19
N LEU A 292 26.12 1.13 5.08
CA LEU A 292 24.70 1.44 4.98
C LEU A 292 24.55 2.94 4.75
N GLU A 293 23.79 3.33 3.76
CA GLU A 293 23.40 4.73 3.51
C GLU A 293 21.90 4.90 3.73
N ILE A 294 21.51 5.98 4.40
CA ILE A 294 20.10 6.33 4.59
C ILE A 294 19.80 7.59 3.78
N TYR A 295 18.80 7.47 2.93
CA TYR A 295 18.33 8.53 2.05
C TYR A 295 16.96 9.04 2.53
N ALA A 296 16.75 10.36 2.41
CA ALA A 296 15.46 11.00 2.56
C ALA A 296 15.19 11.84 1.29
N ASN A 297 14.11 11.58 0.58
CA ASN A 297 13.79 12.17 -0.73
C ASN A 297 14.97 12.10 -1.72
N ASP A 298 15.58 10.91 -1.84
CA ASP A 298 16.75 10.62 -2.67
C ASP A 298 18.04 11.38 -2.30
N VAL A 299 18.07 12.10 -1.18
CA VAL A 299 19.27 12.79 -0.66
C VAL A 299 19.89 11.95 0.45
N ASN A 300 21.17 11.58 0.31
CA ASN A 300 21.91 10.87 1.37
C ASN A 300 21.99 11.75 2.62
N LYS A 301 21.44 11.26 3.73
CA LYS A 301 21.41 11.92 5.05
C LYS A 301 22.36 11.29 6.06
N GLY A 302 22.94 10.12 5.74
CA GLY A 302 23.92 9.45 6.62
C GLY A 302 24.53 8.21 5.98
N THR A 303 25.83 8.00 6.23
CA THR A 303 26.56 6.80 5.83
C THR A 303 27.15 6.14 7.07
N PHE A 304 26.86 4.86 7.26
CA PHE A 304 27.20 4.08 8.44
C PHE A 304 28.05 2.86 8.04
N PHE A 305 29.13 2.59 8.76
CA PHE A 305 30.08 1.52 8.45
C PHE A 305 30.04 0.37 9.47
N ASP A 306 29.31 0.53 10.57
CA ASP A 306 29.11 -0.51 11.57
C ASP A 306 27.86 -1.33 11.22
N THR A 307 28.01 -2.32 10.35
CA THR A 307 26.93 -3.17 9.85
C THR A 307 26.98 -4.60 10.35
N ASP A 308 27.97 -4.96 11.18
CA ASP A 308 28.14 -6.27 11.82
C ASP A 308 28.01 -6.14 13.35
N PRO A 309 27.24 -7.02 14.04
CA PRO A 309 26.45 -8.13 13.51
C PRO A 309 25.16 -7.68 12.83
N VAL A 310 24.57 -8.55 12.01
CA VAL A 310 23.22 -8.37 11.43
C VAL A 310 22.14 -8.27 12.53
N GLY A 311 20.99 -7.71 12.21
CA GLY A 311 19.84 -7.53 13.08
C GLY A 311 19.39 -6.08 13.21
N GLU A 312 18.45 -5.85 14.11
CA GLU A 312 17.85 -4.53 14.32
C GLU A 312 18.85 -3.51 14.86
N ARG A 313 18.86 -2.32 14.27
CA ARG A 313 19.70 -1.18 14.62
C ARG A 313 18.89 0.11 14.61
N ASP A 314 19.18 0.96 15.57
CA ASP A 314 18.62 2.30 15.62
C ASP A 314 19.57 3.30 14.95
N TYR A 315 19.02 4.11 14.06
CA TYR A 315 19.71 5.20 13.39
C TYR A 315 18.95 6.51 13.59
N MET A 316 19.65 7.61 13.45
CA MET A 316 19.06 8.95 13.47
C MET A 316 19.65 9.76 12.33
N ILE A 317 18.82 10.42 11.57
CA ILE A 317 19.20 11.31 10.48
C ILE A 317 18.60 12.70 10.68
N GLY A 318 19.35 13.74 10.32
CA GLY A 318 18.85 15.10 10.27
C GLY A 318 18.22 15.40 8.90
N VAL A 319 17.10 16.11 8.91
CA VAL A 319 16.46 16.64 7.71
C VAL A 319 16.37 18.17 7.79
N ASP A 320 16.25 18.84 6.64
CA ASP A 320 16.45 20.29 6.58
C ASP A 320 15.20 21.09 6.97
N ASP A 321 14.01 20.46 6.85
CA ASP A 321 12.71 21.12 7.09
C ASP A 321 11.66 20.10 7.53
N PHE A 322 10.46 20.57 7.86
CA PHE A 322 9.28 19.72 8.01
C PHE A 322 8.69 19.37 6.64
N GLY A 323 7.95 18.27 6.55
CA GLY A 323 7.33 17.79 5.32
C GLY A 323 7.31 16.27 5.21
N ASP A 324 6.92 15.77 4.04
CA ASP A 324 6.90 14.35 3.74
C ASP A 324 8.26 13.88 3.27
N TYR A 325 8.71 12.75 3.80
CA TYR A 325 9.97 12.14 3.46
C TYR A 325 9.79 10.68 3.06
N ASP A 326 10.28 10.38 1.86
CA ASP A 326 10.49 9.02 1.37
C ASP A 326 11.87 8.54 1.82
N LEU A 327 11.89 7.59 2.77
CA LEU A 327 13.12 7.03 3.32
C LEU A 327 13.52 5.76 2.60
N LYS A 328 14.82 5.61 2.32
CA LYS A 328 15.44 4.37 1.84
C LYS A 328 16.70 4.09 2.61
N ALA A 329 16.85 2.84 3.05
CA ALA A 329 18.12 2.33 3.55
C ALA A 329 18.79 1.51 2.45
N VAL A 330 20.02 1.83 2.08
CA VAL A 330 20.74 1.17 0.99
C VAL A 330 22.01 0.55 1.55
N GLY A 331 22.07 -0.79 1.57
CA GLY A 331 23.29 -1.52 1.86
C GLY A 331 24.23 -1.51 0.65
N TYR A 332 25.51 -1.37 0.87
CA TYR A 332 26.52 -1.50 -0.19
C TYR A 332 27.44 -2.67 0.14
N GLU A 333 27.67 -3.54 -0.82
CA GLU A 333 28.63 -4.64 -0.72
C GLU A 333 29.32 -4.85 -2.07
N ASN A 334 30.65 -4.87 -2.08
CA ASN A 334 31.45 -5.08 -3.30
C ASN A 334 31.06 -4.14 -4.47
N GLY A 335 30.61 -2.91 -4.17
CA GLY A 335 30.16 -1.92 -5.15
C GLY A 335 28.76 -2.14 -5.70
N LEU A 336 28.03 -3.14 -5.22
CA LEU A 336 26.60 -3.35 -5.51
C LEU A 336 25.74 -2.68 -4.46
N GLN A 337 24.55 -2.24 -4.90
CA GLN A 337 23.53 -1.60 -4.05
C GLN A 337 22.42 -2.59 -3.71
N TYR A 338 21.95 -2.52 -2.47
CA TYR A 338 20.84 -3.31 -1.93
C TYR A 338 19.86 -2.38 -1.26
N PRO A 339 18.96 -1.75 -2.05
CA PRO A 339 18.00 -0.76 -1.51
C PRO A 339 16.85 -1.45 -0.78
N SER A 340 16.43 -0.86 0.34
CA SER A 340 15.19 -1.21 1.02
C SER A 340 13.97 -0.76 0.21
N LYS A 341 12.79 -1.24 0.60
CA LYS A 341 11.52 -0.59 0.28
C LYS A 341 11.53 0.87 0.76
N VAL A 342 10.77 1.72 0.06
CA VAL A 342 10.51 3.09 0.51
C VAL A 342 9.65 3.06 1.77
N PHE A 343 10.02 3.84 2.76
CA PHE A 343 9.26 4.04 3.99
C PHE A 343 8.89 5.52 4.11
N GLU A 344 7.60 5.81 4.13
CA GLU A 344 7.09 7.18 4.20
C GLU A 344 7.02 7.66 5.65
N VAL A 345 7.50 8.87 5.93
CA VAL A 345 7.40 9.51 7.24
C VAL A 345 7.08 10.99 7.10
N ILE A 346 6.22 11.50 7.98
CA ILE A 346 5.88 12.92 8.05
C ILE A 346 6.66 13.57 9.18
N VAL A 347 7.46 14.58 8.85
CA VAL A 347 8.14 15.45 9.81
C VAL A 347 7.32 16.72 9.95
N ASN A 348 6.85 17.00 11.15
CA ASN A 348 5.97 18.12 11.45
C ASN A 348 6.76 19.29 12.03
N PRO A 349 6.27 20.55 11.89
CA PRO A 349 6.79 21.67 12.65
C PRO A 349 6.77 21.37 14.15
N VAL A 350 7.84 21.68 14.85
CA VAL A 350 7.91 21.52 16.30
C VAL A 350 7.23 22.71 16.96
N LEU A 351 6.01 22.50 17.45
CA LEU A 351 5.23 23.49 18.16
C LEU A 351 5.02 23.03 19.61
N ALA A 352 5.11 23.97 20.56
CA ALA A 352 4.94 23.66 21.97
C ALA A 352 3.56 23.03 22.25
N PRO A 353 3.49 21.92 23.01
CA PRO A 353 2.22 21.29 23.36
C PRO A 353 1.29 22.25 24.12
N ARG A 354 -0.01 22.13 23.87
CA ARG A 354 -1.05 22.92 24.53
C ARG A 354 -2.09 22.00 25.18
N THR A 355 -2.69 22.47 26.28
CA THR A 355 -3.82 21.76 26.92
C THR A 355 -5.14 22.07 26.25
N GLU A 356 -5.23 23.14 25.48
CA GLU A 356 -6.42 23.54 24.72
C GLU A 356 -6.03 24.17 23.39
N TYR A 357 -6.91 24.04 22.41
CA TYR A 357 -6.76 24.71 21.12
C TYR A 357 -8.13 25.16 20.59
N SER A 358 -8.18 26.27 19.87
CA SER A 358 -9.39 26.66 19.13
C SER A 358 -9.05 27.55 17.95
N THR A 359 -9.82 27.40 16.88
CA THR A 359 -9.74 28.25 15.69
C THR A 359 -11.09 28.28 14.97
N THR A 360 -11.40 29.43 14.37
CA THR A 360 -12.45 29.60 13.37
C THR A 360 -11.85 29.56 11.96
N PHE A 361 -10.58 29.17 11.81
CA PHE A 361 -9.76 29.19 10.60
C PHE A 361 -9.59 30.58 9.95
N SER A 362 -10.34 31.59 10.39
CA SER A 362 -10.27 32.96 9.84
C SER A 362 -9.02 33.72 10.29
N ASP A 363 -8.53 33.43 11.50
CA ASP A 363 -7.40 34.14 12.13
C ASP A 363 -6.09 33.33 12.11
N LEU A 364 -6.05 32.22 11.37
CA LEU A 364 -4.89 31.34 11.32
C LEU A 364 -3.70 32.06 10.66
N VAL A 365 -2.57 32.08 11.38
CA VAL A 365 -1.30 32.62 10.93
C VAL A 365 -0.23 31.55 11.16
N GLY A 366 0.42 31.11 10.07
CA GLY A 366 1.56 30.20 10.15
C GLY A 366 1.21 28.71 9.99
N ASP A 367 2.14 27.85 10.42
CA ASP A 367 2.16 26.43 10.14
C ASP A 367 1.45 25.59 11.21
N GLU A 368 0.31 26.08 11.72
CA GLU A 368 -0.46 25.34 12.75
C GLU A 368 -1.10 24.06 12.20
N PHE A 369 -1.26 23.93 10.87
CA PHE A 369 -1.77 22.73 10.21
C PHE A 369 -0.83 22.27 9.11
N TYR A 370 -0.58 20.97 9.06
CA TYR A 370 -0.12 20.26 7.87
C TYR A 370 -1.33 19.91 7.01
N LEU A 371 -1.26 20.19 5.71
CA LEU A 371 -2.37 20.01 4.78
C LEU A 371 -1.91 19.21 3.55
N ASP A 372 -2.34 17.97 3.45
CA ASP A 372 -2.27 17.20 2.21
C ASP A 372 -3.66 17.16 1.56
N ARG A 373 -3.82 17.88 0.45
CA ARG A 373 -5.08 18.00 -0.33
C ARG A 373 -6.27 18.57 0.46
N PHE A 374 -6.05 19.05 1.67
CA PHE A 374 -6.94 19.97 2.37
C PHE A 374 -6.49 21.41 2.14
N ARG A 375 -7.38 22.35 2.33
CA ARG A 375 -7.13 23.79 2.23
C ARG A 375 -7.81 24.53 3.36
N ILE A 376 -7.26 25.68 3.73
CA ILE A 376 -7.93 26.64 4.60
C ILE A 376 -8.29 27.86 3.73
N GLY A 377 -9.58 28.00 3.45
CA GLY A 377 -10.07 28.99 2.49
C GLY A 377 -11.55 29.31 2.66
N THR A 378 -12.03 30.29 1.90
CA THR A 378 -13.45 30.66 1.87
C THR A 378 -14.21 29.77 0.91
N GLN A 379 -15.38 29.28 1.34
CA GLN A 379 -16.31 28.55 0.51
C GLN A 379 -17.53 29.41 0.16
N GLY A 380 -18.02 29.27 -1.07
CA GLY A 380 -19.19 30.04 -1.52
C GLY A 380 -20.43 29.76 -0.67
N GLY A 381 -21.02 30.81 -0.08
CA GLY A 381 -22.18 30.72 0.79
C GLY A 381 -21.88 30.63 2.29
N PHE A 382 -20.61 30.47 2.67
CA PHE A 382 -20.18 30.43 4.07
C PHE A 382 -19.46 31.72 4.46
N GLU A 383 -19.54 32.08 5.74
CA GLU A 383 -18.79 33.23 6.30
C GLU A 383 -17.40 32.78 6.77
N GLY A 384 -16.39 33.61 6.55
CA GLY A 384 -15.02 33.34 7.02
C GLY A 384 -14.27 32.32 6.15
N ARG A 385 -13.26 31.70 6.77
CA ARG A 385 -12.43 30.66 6.18
C ARG A 385 -12.74 29.33 6.89
N GLN A 386 -12.73 28.23 6.16
CA GLN A 386 -12.97 26.89 6.67
C GLN A 386 -11.78 25.99 6.31
N LEU A 387 -11.58 24.95 7.09
CA LEU A 387 -10.73 23.81 6.69
C LEU A 387 -11.58 22.88 5.83
N HIS A 388 -11.14 22.62 4.60
CA HIS A 388 -11.95 21.83 3.67
C HIS A 388 -11.12 21.11 2.62
N THR A 389 -11.67 20.05 2.03
CA THR A 389 -11.15 19.41 0.82
C THR A 389 -11.46 20.22 -0.42
N GLU A 390 -11.01 19.82 -1.61
CA GLU A 390 -11.60 20.30 -2.86
C GLU A 390 -13.07 19.85 -2.95
N HIS A 391 -13.86 20.57 -3.76
CA HIS A 391 -15.30 20.31 -3.93
C HIS A 391 -15.69 20.26 -5.42
N PRO A 392 -15.89 19.05 -6.01
CA PRO A 392 -15.66 17.74 -5.41
C PRO A 392 -14.16 17.47 -5.16
N TYR A 393 -13.86 16.57 -4.22
CA TYR A 393 -12.50 16.03 -4.10
C TYR A 393 -12.19 15.16 -5.31
N ALA A 394 -10.89 15.03 -5.63
CA ALA A 394 -10.47 14.25 -6.78
C ALA A 394 -10.56 12.74 -6.47
N SER A 395 -10.93 11.91 -7.44
CA SER A 395 -10.80 10.45 -7.31
C SER A 395 -9.35 10.01 -7.49
N ALA A 396 -8.97 8.84 -6.97
CA ALA A 396 -7.62 8.30 -7.15
C ALA A 396 -7.25 8.15 -8.64
N VAL A 397 -8.22 7.77 -9.47
CA VAL A 397 -8.05 7.72 -10.93
C VAL A 397 -7.70 9.08 -11.52
N SER A 398 -8.40 10.14 -11.10
CA SER A 398 -8.12 11.49 -11.60
C SER A 398 -6.76 12.03 -11.13
N GLN A 399 -6.20 11.48 -10.05
CA GLN A 399 -4.87 11.80 -9.54
C GLN A 399 -3.75 10.95 -10.15
N GLY A 400 -4.09 9.99 -11.03
CA GLY A 400 -3.09 9.10 -11.65
C GLY A 400 -2.60 7.98 -10.72
N ILE A 401 -3.28 7.75 -9.58
CA ILE A 401 -2.92 6.72 -8.60
C ILE A 401 -3.34 5.31 -9.08
N GLY A 402 -4.19 5.22 -10.12
CA GLY A 402 -4.65 3.96 -10.72
C GLY A 402 -6.10 3.63 -10.39
N ASN A 403 -6.66 2.66 -11.14
CA ASN A 403 -8.08 2.31 -11.07
C ASN A 403 -8.47 1.50 -9.82
N ASN A 404 -7.51 1.10 -9.00
CA ASN A 404 -7.72 0.08 -7.98
C ASN A 404 -7.12 0.46 -6.60
N GLN A 405 -6.63 1.68 -6.44
CA GLN A 405 -6.09 2.16 -5.16
C GLN A 405 -6.91 3.34 -4.66
N GLY A 406 -7.40 3.23 -3.42
CA GLY A 406 -7.88 4.38 -2.70
C GLY A 406 -6.72 5.26 -2.22
N TYR A 407 -7.02 6.46 -1.78
CA TYR A 407 -6.04 7.36 -1.20
C TYR A 407 -6.65 8.20 -0.08
N SER A 408 -5.79 8.85 0.68
CA SER A 408 -6.21 9.70 1.79
C SER A 408 -5.87 11.16 1.53
N LEU A 409 -6.76 12.04 1.99
CA LEU A 409 -6.54 13.47 2.12
C LEU A 409 -6.41 13.74 3.63
N VAL A 410 -5.42 14.52 4.05
CA VAL A 410 -5.10 14.70 5.46
C VAL A 410 -4.98 16.17 5.82
N ALA A 411 -5.59 16.54 6.94
CA ALA A 411 -5.30 17.79 7.64
C ALA A 411 -4.91 17.45 9.08
N MET A 412 -3.72 17.84 9.52
CA MET A 412 -3.20 17.53 10.84
C MET A 412 -2.86 18.80 11.59
N LEU A 413 -3.28 18.87 12.83
CA LEU A 413 -2.87 19.95 13.75
C LEU A 413 -1.42 19.70 14.19
N ASN A 414 -0.52 20.62 13.85
CA ASN A 414 0.91 20.53 14.20
C ASN A 414 1.17 20.82 15.69
N ILE A 415 0.22 21.45 16.38
CA ILE A 415 0.29 21.70 17.81
C ILE A 415 -0.12 20.43 18.56
N PRO A 416 0.80 19.77 19.30
CA PRO A 416 0.42 18.64 20.12
C PRO A 416 -0.54 19.03 21.24
N ILE A 417 -1.47 18.15 21.58
CA ILE A 417 -2.48 18.37 22.62
C ILE A 417 -2.17 17.48 23.82
N ILE A 418 -2.01 18.08 25.00
CA ILE A 418 -1.92 17.36 26.27
C ILE A 418 -3.35 17.02 26.71
N VAL A 419 -3.67 15.73 26.78
CA VAL A 419 -5.01 15.26 27.17
C VAL A 419 -5.27 15.60 28.64
N THR A 420 -6.40 16.21 28.92
CA THR A 420 -6.83 16.59 30.28
C THR A 420 -8.09 15.85 30.70
N ASP A 421 -8.34 15.75 31.99
CA ASP A 421 -9.61 15.22 32.56
C ASP A 421 -10.76 16.20 32.44
N PHE A 422 -10.45 17.48 32.32
CA PHE A 422 -11.43 18.53 32.18
C PHE A 422 -11.74 18.77 30.70
N THR A 423 -13.00 18.58 30.28
CA THR A 423 -13.45 18.70 28.88
C THR A 423 -12.61 17.95 27.84
N PRO A 424 -12.34 16.63 27.99
CA PRO A 424 -11.45 15.87 27.12
C PRO A 424 -12.09 15.57 25.74
N SER A 425 -12.45 16.61 25.00
CA SER A 425 -13.20 16.48 23.76
C SER A 425 -12.68 17.39 22.65
N ILE A 426 -12.85 16.92 21.41
CA ILE A 426 -12.78 17.72 20.19
C ILE A 426 -14.20 18.06 19.78
N ARG A 427 -14.47 19.31 19.46
CA ARG A 427 -15.75 19.78 18.94
C ARG A 427 -15.53 20.67 17.73
N PHE A 428 -16.34 20.49 16.70
CA PHE A 428 -16.31 21.29 15.48
C PHE A 428 -17.65 21.24 14.73
N ASN A 429 -17.88 22.23 13.89
CA ASN A 429 -18.94 22.22 12.91
C ASN A 429 -18.46 21.57 11.62
N GLU A 430 -19.31 20.76 10.95
CA GLU A 430 -18.90 20.06 9.75
C GLU A 430 -20.01 19.87 8.72
N ILE A 431 -19.58 19.61 7.48
CA ILE A 431 -20.39 19.02 6.40
C ILE A 431 -19.54 17.92 5.76
N ALA A 432 -20.01 16.67 5.81
CA ALA A 432 -19.35 15.53 5.16
C ALA A 432 -20.28 14.91 4.12
N ILE A 433 -20.12 15.32 2.86
CA ILE A 433 -20.87 14.76 1.72
C ILE A 433 -19.88 13.99 0.86
N VAL A 434 -19.55 12.77 1.31
CA VAL A 434 -18.67 11.81 0.64
C VAL A 434 -19.48 10.63 0.12
N GLU A 435 -18.91 9.83 -0.77
CA GLU A 435 -19.60 8.65 -1.31
C GLU A 435 -20.08 7.75 -0.18
N THR A 436 -21.32 7.26 -0.29
CA THR A 436 -21.87 6.36 0.72
C THR A 436 -21.53 4.91 0.42
N GLY A 437 -21.31 4.12 1.46
CA GLY A 437 -21.23 2.67 1.34
C GLY A 437 -22.50 2.04 0.78
N THR A 438 -22.43 0.75 0.43
CA THR A 438 -23.61 -0.04 0.08
C THR A 438 -24.60 -0.05 1.25
N SER A 439 -25.87 0.04 0.96
CA SER A 439 -26.92 0.15 1.99
C SER A 439 -26.82 -0.95 3.06
N GLY A 440 -26.60 -0.55 4.31
CA GLY A 440 -26.48 -1.43 5.47
C GLY A 440 -25.03 -1.76 5.85
N THR A 441 -24.04 -1.23 5.15
CA THR A 441 -22.63 -1.32 5.55
C THR A 441 -22.29 -0.29 6.64
N SER A 442 -21.27 -0.62 7.43
CA SER A 442 -20.70 0.21 8.47
C SER A 442 -19.19 0.35 8.26
N TYR A 443 -18.56 1.30 8.93
CA TYR A 443 -17.11 1.47 8.89
C TYR A 443 -16.38 0.14 9.20
N GLY A 444 -15.42 -0.18 8.33
CA GLY A 444 -14.69 -1.45 8.37
C GLY A 444 -15.28 -2.57 7.49
N ASP A 445 -16.51 -2.42 6.99
CA ASP A 445 -17.08 -3.36 6.04
C ASP A 445 -16.49 -3.18 4.63
N TYR A 446 -16.46 -4.26 3.85
CA TYR A 446 -15.87 -4.29 2.51
C TYR A 446 -16.46 -3.26 1.52
N GLU A 447 -17.76 -2.98 1.60
CA GLU A 447 -18.46 -2.07 0.69
C GLU A 447 -18.75 -0.70 1.35
N PHE A 448 -17.94 -0.29 2.33
CA PHE A 448 -17.95 1.05 2.91
C PHE A 448 -16.89 1.87 2.15
N TRP A 449 -17.32 2.66 1.16
CA TRP A 449 -16.44 3.20 0.12
C TRP A 449 -15.59 4.38 0.61
N ASP A 450 -16.17 5.57 0.61
CA ASP A 450 -15.47 6.77 1.08
C ASP A 450 -15.88 7.09 2.52
N TYR A 451 -14.97 7.64 3.29
CA TYR A 451 -15.29 8.05 4.65
C TYR A 451 -14.41 9.18 5.16
N VAL A 452 -14.93 9.91 6.13
CA VAL A 452 -14.18 10.87 6.93
C VAL A 452 -13.98 10.32 8.34
N ILE A 453 -12.83 10.61 8.95
CA ILE A 453 -12.45 10.07 10.25
C ILE A 453 -11.56 11.06 11.00
N VAL A 454 -11.65 11.08 12.33
CA VAL A 454 -10.74 11.82 13.20
C VAL A 454 -9.88 10.85 13.97
N GLU A 455 -8.59 11.04 13.89
CA GLU A 455 -7.59 10.16 14.47
C GLU A 455 -6.63 10.94 15.35
N ALA A 456 -6.02 10.27 16.33
CA ALA A 456 -4.98 10.86 17.17
C ALA A 456 -3.83 9.86 17.37
N SER A 457 -2.62 10.41 17.56
CA SER A 457 -1.39 9.64 17.71
C SER A 457 -0.50 10.23 18.79
N LYS A 458 0.17 9.38 19.58
CA LYS A 458 1.20 9.80 20.54
C LYS A 458 2.57 10.00 19.92
N ASP A 459 2.87 9.28 18.86
CA ASP A 459 4.19 9.18 18.24
C ASP A 459 4.24 9.72 16.79
N GLY A 460 3.06 10.01 16.20
CA GLY A 460 2.94 10.43 14.80
C GLY A 460 3.01 9.29 13.79
N SER A 461 3.32 8.06 14.22
CA SER A 461 3.44 6.87 13.35
C SER A 461 2.19 5.99 13.43
N TYR A 462 1.77 5.65 14.65
CA TYR A 462 0.55 4.89 14.87
C TYR A 462 -0.63 5.81 15.14
N TRP A 463 -1.59 5.84 14.22
CA TRP A 463 -2.78 6.64 14.29
C TRP A 463 -3.97 5.82 14.78
N LYS A 464 -4.53 6.21 15.91
CA LYS A 464 -5.69 5.58 16.51
C LYS A 464 -6.94 6.36 16.18
N GLU A 465 -7.94 5.67 15.68
CA GLU A 465 -9.28 6.19 15.48
C GLU A 465 -9.89 6.59 16.82
N ILE A 466 -10.36 7.83 16.92
CA ILE A 466 -11.07 8.32 18.11
C ILE A 466 -12.58 8.41 17.90
N VAL A 467 -13.02 8.13 16.70
CA VAL A 467 -14.40 7.92 16.26
C VAL A 467 -14.37 7.01 15.05
N ASP A 468 -15.36 6.14 14.89
CA ASP A 468 -15.52 5.33 13.69
C ASP A 468 -15.68 6.22 12.45
N GLY A 469 -15.12 5.80 11.32
CA GLY A 469 -15.30 6.49 10.05
C GLY A 469 -16.76 6.59 9.66
N TYR A 470 -17.15 7.67 9.00
CA TYR A 470 -18.53 7.91 8.57
C TYR A 470 -18.56 8.59 7.20
N ASP A 471 -19.67 8.41 6.51
CA ASP A 471 -19.96 8.93 5.19
C ASP A 471 -21.22 9.82 5.19
N ALA A 472 -21.74 10.15 4.02
CA ALA A 472 -22.94 10.99 3.92
C ALA A 472 -24.20 10.33 4.53
N ASP A 473 -24.20 9.02 4.80
CA ASP A 473 -25.32 8.33 5.47
C ASP A 473 -25.45 8.68 6.97
N ALA A 474 -24.44 9.33 7.55
CA ALA A 474 -24.48 9.79 8.93
C ALA A 474 -25.64 10.77 9.20
N HIS A 475 -26.10 11.51 8.18
CA HIS A 475 -27.22 12.43 8.26
C HIS A 475 -28.12 12.37 7.02
N ALA A 476 -29.44 12.30 7.20
CA ALA A 476 -30.41 12.16 6.11
C ALA A 476 -30.37 13.31 5.09
N ASP A 477 -30.06 14.51 5.52
CA ASP A 477 -29.88 15.68 4.66
C ASP A 477 -28.56 15.64 3.87
N TRP A 478 -27.46 15.15 4.43
CA TRP A 478 -26.21 14.89 3.72
C TRP A 478 -26.40 13.81 2.66
N ARG A 479 -27.07 12.71 3.01
CA ARG A 479 -27.41 11.66 2.05
C ARG A 479 -28.28 12.19 0.89
N SER A 480 -29.27 13.04 1.21
CA SER A 480 -30.11 13.68 0.20
C SER A 480 -29.29 14.60 -0.73
N ALA A 481 -28.35 15.36 -0.15
CA ALA A 481 -27.44 16.21 -0.91
C ALA A 481 -26.52 15.38 -1.82
N TYR A 482 -25.91 14.30 -1.30
CA TYR A 482 -25.10 13.38 -2.08
C TYR A 482 -25.88 12.80 -3.27
N ASN A 483 -27.06 12.22 -3.02
CA ASN A 483 -27.90 11.60 -4.05
C ASN A 483 -28.38 12.57 -5.14
N SER A 484 -28.51 13.85 -4.83
CA SER A 484 -28.92 14.89 -5.78
C SER A 484 -27.75 15.61 -6.46
N GLY A 485 -26.50 15.32 -6.05
CA GLY A 485 -25.33 16.05 -6.50
C GLY A 485 -25.30 17.50 -6.03
N ALA A 486 -25.94 17.80 -4.89
CA ALA A 486 -25.99 19.15 -4.35
C ALA A 486 -24.67 19.53 -3.66
N PHE A 487 -24.36 20.82 -3.71
CA PHE A 487 -23.22 21.37 -3.00
C PHE A 487 -23.50 21.54 -1.51
N GLY A 488 -22.43 21.55 -0.69
CA GLY A 488 -22.53 21.93 0.71
C GLY A 488 -23.12 23.34 0.87
N SER A 489 -23.97 23.50 1.85
CA SER A 489 -24.62 24.79 2.19
C SER A 489 -24.74 24.95 3.71
N PRO A 490 -24.86 26.16 4.25
CA PRO A 490 -24.96 26.39 5.70
C PRO A 490 -26.07 25.59 6.39
N ASP A 491 -27.14 25.26 5.70
CA ASP A 491 -28.26 24.46 6.22
C ASP A 491 -27.87 23.00 6.54
N LEU A 492 -26.78 22.53 5.96
CA LEU A 492 -26.26 21.17 6.12
C LEU A 492 -25.23 21.04 7.24
N ILE A 493 -24.86 22.15 7.89
CA ILE A 493 -23.89 22.15 9.00
C ILE A 493 -24.40 21.28 10.16
N LYS A 494 -23.52 20.44 10.70
CA LYS A 494 -23.73 19.64 11.90
C LYS A 494 -22.64 19.92 12.93
N ASP A 495 -23.02 19.93 14.20
CA ASP A 495 -22.09 19.96 15.34
C ASP A 495 -21.64 18.54 15.64
N ARG A 496 -20.32 18.34 15.77
CA ARG A 496 -19.72 17.07 16.17
C ARG A 496 -18.90 17.23 17.43
N GLN A 497 -19.06 16.26 18.32
CA GLN A 497 -18.25 16.16 19.53
C GLN A 497 -17.69 14.75 19.68
N ILE A 498 -16.38 14.65 19.90
CA ILE A 498 -15.62 13.40 20.05
C ILE A 498 -14.86 13.46 21.36
N ASN A 499 -14.83 12.37 22.13
CA ASN A 499 -14.17 12.30 23.42
C ASN A 499 -12.83 11.55 23.33
N PHE A 500 -11.74 12.13 23.84
CA PHE A 500 -10.42 11.48 23.90
C PHE A 500 -10.35 10.33 24.92
N LYS A 501 -11.10 10.40 26.01
CA LYS A 501 -10.98 9.51 27.19
C LYS A 501 -11.09 8.01 26.90
N PRO A 502 -11.91 7.52 25.96
CA PRO A 502 -11.92 6.10 25.65
C PRO A 502 -10.59 5.59 25.07
N HIS A 503 -9.73 6.50 24.60
CA HIS A 503 -8.56 6.18 23.80
C HIS A 503 -7.23 6.60 24.43
N PHE A 504 -7.22 7.69 25.22
CA PHE A 504 -6.02 8.29 25.81
C PHE A 504 -6.23 8.64 27.29
N ASN A 505 -5.15 8.65 28.06
CA ASN A 505 -5.15 9.00 29.47
C ASN A 505 -4.82 10.48 29.67
N GLU A 506 -5.17 11.01 30.85
CA GLU A 506 -4.73 12.34 31.27
C GLU A 506 -3.18 12.41 31.27
N GLY A 507 -2.65 13.50 30.71
CA GLY A 507 -1.23 13.75 30.57
C GLY A 507 -0.61 13.17 29.30
N ASP A 508 -1.32 12.33 28.53
CA ASP A 508 -0.85 11.91 27.22
C ASP A 508 -0.76 13.12 26.29
N THR A 509 0.35 13.23 25.56
CA THR A 509 0.50 14.21 24.48
C THR A 509 0.15 13.56 23.15
N VAL A 510 -0.78 14.14 22.40
CA VAL A 510 -1.28 13.57 21.15
C VAL A 510 -1.30 14.59 20.02
N LYS A 511 -1.01 14.14 18.82
CA LYS A 511 -1.30 14.85 17.56
C LYS A 511 -2.69 14.47 17.10
N VAL A 512 -3.41 15.38 16.46
CA VAL A 512 -4.78 15.15 15.95
C VAL A 512 -4.79 15.38 14.45
N ARG A 513 -5.41 14.46 13.70
CA ARG A 513 -5.64 14.63 12.27
C ARG A 513 -7.07 14.35 11.86
N PHE A 514 -7.46 15.00 10.77
CA PHE A 514 -8.70 14.81 10.04
C PHE A 514 -8.35 14.14 8.71
N ARG A 515 -8.93 13.00 8.41
CA ARG A 515 -8.62 12.25 7.19
C ARG A 515 -9.89 11.90 6.43
N LEU A 516 -9.90 12.21 5.13
CA LEU A 516 -10.87 11.68 4.18
C LEU A 516 -10.18 10.57 3.38
N TYR A 517 -10.74 9.37 3.43
CA TYR A 517 -10.36 8.28 2.54
C TYR A 517 -11.32 8.24 1.36
N SER A 518 -10.77 8.15 0.15
CA SER A 518 -11.53 7.98 -1.09
C SER A 518 -11.14 6.68 -1.76
N ASP A 519 -12.15 5.94 -2.21
CA ASP A 519 -11.97 4.82 -3.11
C ASP A 519 -11.53 5.32 -4.52
N PRO A 520 -11.25 4.41 -5.50
CA PRO A 520 -10.71 4.85 -6.78
C PRO A 520 -11.66 5.66 -7.67
N LEU A 521 -12.96 5.51 -7.57
CA LEU A 521 -13.86 5.87 -8.69
C LEU A 521 -14.82 7.02 -8.40
N THR A 522 -15.74 6.83 -7.49
CA THR A 522 -16.83 7.78 -7.24
C THR A 522 -16.39 8.79 -6.17
N VAL A 523 -16.92 9.98 -6.22
CA VAL A 523 -16.59 11.05 -5.26
C VAL A 523 -17.84 11.82 -4.87
N GLY A 524 -17.84 12.39 -3.68
CA GLY A 524 -18.85 13.32 -3.22
C GLY A 524 -18.41 14.78 -3.31
N TRP A 525 -19.17 15.66 -2.67
CA TRP A 525 -18.80 17.07 -2.55
C TRP A 525 -17.52 17.22 -1.74
N GLY A 526 -17.39 16.53 -0.58
CA GLY A 526 -16.20 16.52 0.25
C GLY A 526 -16.48 16.78 1.72
N TRP A 527 -15.45 17.17 2.44
CA TRP A 527 -15.50 17.47 3.87
C TRP A 527 -15.10 18.92 4.15
N MET A 528 -15.90 19.61 4.93
CA MET A 528 -15.66 20.96 5.44
C MET A 528 -15.77 20.95 6.97
N ILE A 529 -14.84 21.62 7.63
CA ILE A 529 -14.75 21.77 9.08
C ILE A 529 -14.64 23.25 9.41
N ASP A 530 -15.38 23.68 10.41
CA ASP A 530 -15.36 25.04 10.95
C ASP A 530 -15.47 25.02 12.49
N ASP A 531 -15.14 26.13 13.14
CA ASP A 531 -15.29 26.31 14.60
C ASP A 531 -14.67 25.16 15.41
N LEU A 532 -13.37 24.86 15.18
CA LEU A 532 -12.68 23.78 15.89
C LEU A 532 -12.31 24.19 17.33
N TYR A 533 -12.74 23.39 18.29
CA TYR A 533 -12.39 23.50 19.71
C TYR A 533 -11.85 22.16 20.21
N ILE A 534 -10.65 22.16 20.78
CA ILE A 534 -10.05 20.99 21.41
C ILE A 534 -9.83 21.29 22.88
N GLN A 535 -10.47 20.52 23.76
CA GLN A 535 -10.43 20.64 25.22
C GLN A 535 -10.73 22.07 25.72
N LYS A 536 -11.42 22.85 24.93
CA LYS A 536 -11.82 24.20 25.22
C LYS A 536 -13.35 24.28 25.29
N GLU A 537 -13.87 24.92 26.31
CA GLU A 537 -15.29 25.24 26.33
C GLU A 537 -15.60 26.17 25.14
N THR A 538 -16.59 25.79 24.36
CA THR A 538 -17.12 26.71 23.37
C THR A 538 -17.57 27.96 24.12
N PRO A 539 -17.31 29.18 23.58
CA PRO A 539 -17.95 30.34 24.10
C PRO A 539 -19.45 30.02 24.16
N VAL A 540 -19.99 29.86 25.34
CA VAL A 540 -21.42 29.83 25.49
C VAL A 540 -21.83 31.17 24.91
N VAL A 541 -22.30 31.19 23.67
CA VAL A 541 -23.27 32.21 23.30
C VAL A 541 -24.35 31.93 24.32
N GLN A 542 -24.41 32.76 25.36
CA GLN A 542 -25.51 32.73 26.28
C GLN A 542 -26.76 33.04 25.48
N GLY A 543 -27.17 32.04 24.72
CA GLY A 543 -28.55 31.86 24.39
C GLY A 543 -29.17 31.78 25.76
N ILE A 544 -29.89 32.79 26.11
CA ILE A 544 -30.65 32.95 27.35
C ILE A 544 -30.80 31.56 27.94
N GLU A 545 -30.03 31.27 29.03
CA GLU A 545 -30.40 30.19 29.91
C GLU A 545 -31.88 30.46 30.16
N TYR A 546 -32.75 29.61 29.61
CA TYR A 546 -34.12 29.55 30.08
C TYR A 546 -34.00 28.99 31.50
N THR A 547 -33.52 29.83 32.43
CA THR A 547 -33.98 29.70 33.80
C THR A 547 -35.46 29.66 33.60
N LYS A 548 -36.05 28.46 33.83
CA LYS A 548 -37.47 28.20 33.81
C LYS A 548 -38.14 29.46 34.26
N LEU A 549 -38.71 30.25 33.32
CA LEU A 549 -39.34 31.50 33.64
C LEU A 549 -40.27 31.12 34.79
N ASP A 550 -40.03 31.69 35.96
CA ASP A 550 -40.85 31.42 37.13
C ASP A 550 -42.28 31.40 36.60
N GLU A 551 -43.04 30.32 36.83
CA GLU A 551 -44.38 30.10 36.26
C GLU A 551 -45.28 31.34 36.39
N ASN A 552 -44.79 32.31 37.13
CA ASN A 552 -45.40 33.61 37.42
C ASN A 552 -45.10 34.73 36.41
N ILE A 553 -44.23 34.54 35.43
CA ILE A 553 -43.92 35.56 34.40
C ILE A 553 -44.15 34.97 33.00
N SER A 554 -44.87 35.68 32.16
CA SER A 554 -45.05 35.32 30.76
C SER A 554 -44.79 36.51 29.83
N VAL A 555 -44.06 36.24 28.72
CA VAL A 555 -43.76 37.22 27.68
C VAL A 555 -44.50 36.80 26.41
N PHE A 556 -45.27 37.69 25.82
CA PHE A 556 -46.05 37.38 24.59
C PHE A 556 -46.26 38.63 23.73
N PRO A 557 -46.35 38.48 22.40
CA PRO A 557 -46.02 37.28 21.67
C PRO A 557 -44.50 37.00 21.68
N ASN A 558 -44.12 35.73 21.66
CA ASN A 558 -42.74 35.30 21.52
C ASN A 558 -42.67 34.16 20.49
N PRO A 559 -42.04 34.37 19.34
CA PRO A 559 -41.34 35.59 18.88
C PRO A 559 -42.30 36.79 18.61
N THR A 560 -41.75 38.01 18.64
CA THR A 560 -42.46 39.26 18.38
C THR A 560 -41.92 39.94 17.10
N VAL A 561 -42.75 40.73 16.44
CA VAL A 561 -42.37 41.58 15.30
C VAL A 561 -42.19 43.06 15.66
N GLY A 562 -42.12 43.37 16.95
CA GLY A 562 -41.89 44.74 17.41
C GLY A 562 -42.36 45.00 18.81
N GLU A 563 -43.62 44.79 19.13
CA GLU A 563 -44.15 45.01 20.49
C GLU A 563 -44.37 43.68 21.20
N PHE A 564 -44.02 43.63 22.49
CA PHE A 564 -44.29 42.50 23.37
C PHE A 564 -44.80 42.99 24.73
N SER A 565 -45.48 42.12 25.46
CA SER A 565 -45.99 42.38 26.80
C SER A 565 -45.40 41.38 27.77
N ILE A 566 -45.03 41.85 28.95
CA ILE A 566 -44.63 41.03 30.09
C ILE A 566 -45.79 40.97 31.06
N LYS A 567 -46.30 39.77 31.32
CA LYS A 567 -47.38 39.56 32.29
C LYS A 567 -46.83 38.85 33.52
N PHE A 568 -47.13 39.40 34.66
CA PHE A 568 -46.85 38.81 35.98
C PHE A 568 -48.14 38.13 36.47
N ASN A 569 -48.07 36.89 36.87
CA ASN A 569 -49.22 36.11 37.37
C ASN A 569 -49.50 36.34 38.86
N GLU A 570 -48.56 36.95 39.56
CA GLU A 570 -48.73 37.36 40.96
C GLU A 570 -48.54 38.86 41.15
N THR A 571 -49.03 39.40 42.25
CA THR A 571 -48.89 40.84 42.62
C THR A 571 -47.48 41.11 43.11
N TRP A 572 -46.63 41.61 42.25
CA TRP A 572 -45.27 42.03 42.54
C TRP A 572 -45.32 43.38 43.27
N ARG A 573 -44.53 43.46 44.36
CA ARG A 573 -44.30 44.73 45.11
C ARG A 573 -42.82 45.05 45.05
N GLY A 574 -42.46 46.03 44.23
CA GLY A 574 -41.08 46.49 44.03
C GLY A 574 -40.81 46.96 42.60
N ASP A 575 -39.65 47.56 42.38
CA ASP A 575 -39.22 48.01 41.05
C ASP A 575 -38.81 46.80 40.16
N VAL A 576 -39.33 46.77 38.92
CA VAL A 576 -38.97 45.80 37.95
C VAL A 576 -38.02 46.46 36.92
N ARG A 577 -36.85 45.89 36.74
CA ARG A 577 -35.91 46.31 35.70
C ARG A 577 -35.93 45.34 34.55
N CYS A 578 -36.25 45.82 33.37
CA CYS A 578 -36.18 45.05 32.13
C CYS A 578 -35.00 45.53 31.29
N GLN A 579 -34.22 44.61 30.75
CA GLN A 579 -33.13 44.89 29.82
C GLN A 579 -33.27 43.98 28.62
N ILE A 580 -33.23 44.54 27.43
CA ILE A 580 -33.22 43.79 26.17
C ILE A 580 -31.79 43.85 25.61
N THR A 581 -31.27 42.71 25.29
CA THR A 581 -29.93 42.58 24.69
C THR A 581 -30.02 41.93 23.31
N ASP A 582 -29.04 42.22 22.43
CA ASP A 582 -28.83 41.45 21.20
C ASP A 582 -28.28 40.05 21.51
N ILE A 583 -28.12 39.24 20.47
CA ILE A 583 -27.57 37.88 20.61
C ILE A 583 -26.12 37.86 21.11
N PHE A 584 -25.43 38.98 21.13
CA PHE A 584 -24.07 39.15 21.65
C PHE A 584 -24.07 39.74 23.06
N GLY A 585 -25.21 39.83 23.73
CA GLY A 585 -25.33 40.39 25.08
C GLY A 585 -25.24 41.91 25.17
N ARG A 586 -25.24 42.64 24.06
CA ARG A 586 -25.18 44.11 24.05
C ARG A 586 -26.57 44.68 24.29
N PRO A 587 -26.71 45.61 25.26
CA PRO A 587 -28.00 46.22 25.51
C PRO A 587 -28.55 46.94 24.27
N ILE A 588 -29.76 46.59 23.89
CA ILE A 588 -30.49 47.28 22.82
C ILE A 588 -31.48 48.27 23.41
N TYR A 589 -32.00 47.95 24.62
CA TYR A 589 -32.95 48.79 25.36
C TYR A 589 -32.83 48.56 26.85
#